data_6c54f018fb93e933d8388e9efd870d9d
#
_entry.id   6c54f018fb93e933d8388e9efd870d9d
#
_cell.length_a   1.000
_cell.length_b   1.000
_cell.length_c   1.000
_cell.angle_alpha   90.00
_cell.angle_beta   90.00
_cell.angle_gamma   90.00
#
_symmetry.space_group_name_H-M   'P 1'
#
loop_
_entity.id
_entity.type
_entity.pdbx_description
1 polymer ?
#
loop_
_entity_poly.entity_id
_entity_poly.type
_entity_poly.pdbx_seq_one_letter_code
_entity_poly.pdbx_strand_id
1 'polypeptide(L)'
;MRVTVKDIANDLGISQGTVSKALVGKGGVSQKTRESVLEAAERLGYKVNRVAQTLSRPTIHIGVVSSKEWIEYNGEISKGIEEEAARLADYNVETEFRWVSNPRSDMEVETAICALKKNNVSAVLFCLATAEKYANALNVLTDQGIPTVVVGTSIGGRGCMPAVRLNANAAGHLAAEFMCHIVPKDKTTAIFTGNKDLLEHSDKENGYLDEMNVMGRRVVGVFETQDDPELAYLLAKKIIGKYANLGGIYVATCNSITVCDCIEEMGRSGEIKVIGTDINPSTVSKMEKGVMQGIIYQSPKLQGEIAMRTVYKWLAERKEMPDEVLVAPQLVLKSNMTMIVSE
;
A
#
# COMPACT_ATOMS: atom_id res chain seq x y z
N MET A 1 38.38 -11.14 -13.22
CA MET A 1 38.43 -11.37 -11.76
C MET A 1 37.81 -10.17 -11.08
N ARG A 2 36.97 -10.36 -10.06
CA ARG A 2 36.30 -9.23 -9.38
C ARG A 2 37.28 -8.59 -8.38
N VAL A 3 37.50 -7.28 -8.47
CA VAL A 3 38.37 -6.53 -7.55
C VAL A 3 37.79 -6.56 -6.13
N THR A 4 38.64 -6.80 -5.16
CA THR A 4 38.30 -6.93 -3.74
C THR A 4 38.92 -5.81 -2.90
N VAL A 5 38.46 -5.66 -1.65
CA VAL A 5 39.07 -4.75 -0.65
C VAL A 5 40.54 -5.05 -0.45
N LYS A 6 40.93 -6.34 -0.57
CA LYS A 6 42.32 -6.77 -0.48
C LYS A 6 43.19 -6.22 -1.61
N ASP A 7 42.65 -6.15 -2.82
CA ASP A 7 43.38 -5.63 -3.97
C ASP A 7 43.64 -4.13 -3.84
N ILE A 8 42.64 -3.35 -3.35
CA ILE A 8 42.80 -1.93 -3.03
C ILE A 8 43.83 -1.74 -1.90
N ALA A 9 43.76 -2.58 -0.87
CA ALA A 9 44.71 -2.52 0.26
C ALA A 9 46.16 -2.77 -0.19
N ASN A 10 46.34 -3.75 -1.07
CA ASN A 10 47.62 -4.05 -1.66
C ASN A 10 48.15 -2.93 -2.56
N ASP A 11 47.29 -2.34 -3.39
CA ASP A 11 47.62 -1.25 -4.32
C ASP A 11 48.07 0.03 -3.57
N LEU A 12 47.46 0.32 -2.43
CA LEU A 12 47.73 1.51 -1.62
C LEU A 12 48.74 1.26 -0.46
N GLY A 13 49.15 0.01 -0.22
CA GLY A 13 50.04 -0.34 0.88
C GLY A 13 49.44 -0.09 2.29
N ILE A 14 48.12 -0.20 2.45
CA ILE A 14 47.40 0.03 3.70
C ILE A 14 46.62 -1.20 4.13
N SER A 15 46.16 -1.23 5.39
CA SER A 15 45.39 -2.36 5.90
C SER A 15 43.98 -2.46 5.26
N GLN A 16 43.46 -3.68 5.07
CA GLN A 16 42.09 -3.92 4.61
C GLN A 16 41.05 -3.22 5.50
N GLY A 17 41.32 -3.14 6.82
CA GLY A 17 40.48 -2.43 7.78
C GLY A 17 40.44 -0.93 7.51
N THR A 18 41.53 -0.31 7.09
CA THR A 18 41.61 1.10 6.70
C THR A 18 40.82 1.34 5.42
N VAL A 19 40.99 0.49 4.40
CA VAL A 19 40.22 0.55 3.14
C VAL A 19 38.70 0.42 3.43
N SER A 20 38.32 -0.58 4.22
CA SER A 20 36.90 -0.78 4.58
C SER A 20 36.31 0.42 5.30
N LYS A 21 37.02 1.03 6.27
CA LYS A 21 36.58 2.24 6.97
C LYS A 21 36.43 3.43 6.03
N ALA A 22 37.38 3.61 5.11
CA ALA A 22 37.36 4.69 4.12
C ALA A 22 36.17 4.57 3.15
N LEU A 23 35.93 3.36 2.62
CA LEU A 23 34.79 3.08 1.70
C LEU A 23 33.44 3.26 2.35
N VAL A 24 33.30 2.97 3.65
CA VAL A 24 32.01 3.07 4.39
C VAL A 24 31.82 4.45 5.03
N GLY A 25 32.80 5.32 4.96
CA GLY A 25 32.72 6.65 5.57
C GLY A 25 32.82 6.68 7.10
N LYS A 26 33.29 5.58 7.75
CA LYS A 26 33.48 5.54 9.21
C LYS A 26 34.65 6.42 9.65
N GLY A 27 34.57 6.98 10.86
CA GLY A 27 35.64 7.74 11.49
C GLY A 27 36.92 6.92 11.71
N GLY A 28 38.04 7.62 11.97
CA GLY A 28 39.36 7.00 12.21
C GLY A 28 40.21 6.77 10.96
N VAL A 29 39.85 7.42 9.85
CA VAL A 29 40.63 7.51 8.60
C VAL A 29 40.73 8.97 8.21
N SER A 30 41.96 9.45 7.87
CA SER A 30 42.18 10.82 7.43
C SER A 30 41.47 11.11 6.11
N GLN A 31 41.07 12.36 5.87
CA GLN A 31 40.43 12.78 4.62
C GLN A 31 41.28 12.41 3.40
N LYS A 32 42.57 12.66 3.46
CA LYS A 32 43.53 12.32 2.40
C LYS A 32 43.55 10.82 2.10
N THR A 33 43.57 9.96 3.14
CA THR A 33 43.52 8.53 2.96
C THR A 33 42.20 8.06 2.35
N ARG A 34 41.09 8.70 2.73
CA ARG A 34 39.80 8.39 2.16
C ARG A 34 39.73 8.69 0.66
N GLU A 35 40.19 9.86 0.27
CA GLU A 35 40.27 10.27 -1.14
C GLU A 35 41.13 9.28 -1.96
N SER A 36 42.32 8.94 -1.48
CA SER A 36 43.18 7.96 -2.14
C SER A 36 42.52 6.58 -2.30
N VAL A 37 41.73 6.12 -1.31
CA VAL A 37 41.02 4.85 -1.38
C VAL A 37 39.86 4.92 -2.39
N LEU A 38 39.13 6.03 -2.46
CA LEU A 38 38.04 6.21 -3.42
C LEU A 38 38.58 6.26 -4.87
N GLU A 39 39.66 6.99 -5.11
CA GLU A 39 40.36 7.04 -6.41
C GLU A 39 40.89 5.66 -6.84
N ALA A 40 41.51 4.92 -5.94
CA ALA A 40 41.97 3.57 -6.22
C ALA A 40 40.83 2.60 -6.50
N ALA A 41 39.73 2.71 -5.75
CA ALA A 41 38.52 1.91 -5.96
C ALA A 41 37.92 2.16 -7.35
N GLU A 42 37.83 3.42 -7.78
CA GLU A 42 37.34 3.80 -9.10
C GLU A 42 38.26 3.31 -10.21
N ARG A 43 39.56 3.56 -10.09
CA ARG A 43 40.59 3.16 -11.05
C ARG A 43 40.67 1.64 -11.25
N LEU A 44 40.52 0.87 -10.18
CA LEU A 44 40.54 -0.60 -10.22
C LEU A 44 39.17 -1.20 -10.62
N GLY A 45 38.13 -0.38 -10.74
CA GLY A 45 36.77 -0.86 -11.04
C GLY A 45 36.14 -1.64 -9.89
N TYR A 46 36.50 -1.31 -8.64
CA TYR A 46 35.91 -1.94 -7.46
C TYR A 46 34.45 -1.62 -7.36
N LYS A 47 33.61 -2.65 -7.41
CA LYS A 47 32.20 -2.55 -7.06
C LYS A 47 32.00 -3.05 -5.64
N VAL A 48 31.50 -2.18 -4.78
CA VAL A 48 31.18 -2.52 -3.38
C VAL A 48 30.39 -3.82 -3.34
N ASN A 49 30.94 -4.83 -2.67
CA ASN A 49 30.18 -6.04 -2.41
C ASN A 49 29.22 -5.77 -1.26
N ARG A 50 28.02 -5.27 -1.60
CA ARG A 50 26.99 -4.95 -0.62
C ARG A 50 26.60 -6.16 0.23
N VAL A 51 26.57 -7.35 -0.35
CA VAL A 51 26.29 -8.62 0.34
C VAL A 51 27.36 -8.92 1.43
N ALA A 52 28.66 -8.77 1.11
CA ALA A 52 29.71 -8.99 2.10
C ALA A 52 29.71 -7.94 3.24
N GLN A 53 29.28 -6.72 2.96
CA GLN A 53 29.11 -5.71 4.01
C GLN A 53 27.91 -6.03 4.90
N THR A 54 26.87 -6.63 4.35
CA THR A 54 25.63 -6.93 5.06
C THR A 54 25.78 -8.12 6.01
N LEU A 55 26.58 -9.12 5.63
CA LEU A 55 26.89 -10.27 6.50
C LEU A 55 27.60 -9.88 7.83
N SER A 56 28.16 -8.66 7.91
CA SER A 56 28.76 -8.12 9.14
C SER A 56 27.83 -7.20 9.93
N ARG A 57 26.60 -6.96 9.45
CA ARG A 57 25.59 -6.11 10.13
C ARG A 57 24.67 -6.98 10.98
N PRO A 58 24.13 -6.45 12.09
CA PRO A 58 23.07 -7.13 12.81
C PRO A 58 21.85 -7.33 11.89
N THR A 59 21.11 -8.40 12.14
CA THR A 59 19.86 -8.70 11.43
C THR A 59 18.88 -7.52 11.60
N ILE A 60 18.26 -7.10 10.50
CA ILE A 60 17.16 -6.14 10.51
C ILE A 60 15.89 -6.97 10.64
N HIS A 61 15.32 -6.97 11.83
CA HIS A 61 14.11 -7.73 12.15
C HIS A 61 12.89 -6.81 12.08
N ILE A 62 12.01 -7.02 11.10
CA ILE A 62 10.83 -6.18 10.86
C ILE A 62 9.57 -6.90 11.32
N GLY A 63 8.88 -6.30 12.30
CA GLY A 63 7.58 -6.77 12.75
C GLY A 63 6.46 -6.31 11.80
N VAL A 64 5.48 -7.17 11.56
CA VAL A 64 4.31 -6.87 10.74
C VAL A 64 3.05 -7.19 11.52
N VAL A 65 2.18 -6.19 11.76
CA VAL A 65 0.83 -6.41 12.29
C VAL A 65 -0.14 -6.36 11.13
N SER A 66 -0.85 -7.46 10.86
CA SER A 66 -1.82 -7.57 9.77
C SER A 66 -3.10 -8.27 10.24
N SER A 67 -4.18 -8.16 9.46
CA SER A 67 -5.47 -8.75 9.78
C SER A 67 -5.86 -9.85 8.80
N LYS A 68 -6.59 -10.85 9.31
CA LYS A 68 -7.28 -11.86 8.50
C LYS A 68 -8.65 -11.36 8.00
N GLU A 69 -9.16 -10.24 8.55
CA GLU A 69 -10.32 -9.56 8.01
C GLU A 69 -9.94 -8.92 6.67
N TRP A 70 -10.84 -8.95 5.68
CA TRP A 70 -10.58 -8.50 4.30
C TRP A 70 -9.29 -9.09 3.71
N ILE A 71 -9.16 -10.41 3.82
CA ILE A 71 -7.94 -11.13 3.47
C ILE A 71 -7.50 -10.90 2.00
N GLU A 72 -8.43 -10.65 1.08
CA GLU A 72 -8.14 -10.34 -0.31
C GLU A 72 -7.32 -9.03 -0.45
N TYR A 73 -7.53 -8.06 0.43
CA TYR A 73 -6.76 -6.82 0.44
C TYR A 73 -5.54 -6.91 1.36
N ASN A 74 -5.76 -7.24 2.64
CA ASN A 74 -4.68 -7.32 3.63
C ASN A 74 -3.69 -8.45 3.33
N GLY A 75 -4.18 -9.56 2.76
CA GLY A 75 -3.34 -10.68 2.33
C GLY A 75 -2.40 -10.29 1.19
N GLU A 76 -2.88 -9.51 0.22
CA GLU A 76 -2.02 -9.02 -0.87
C GLU A 76 -0.97 -8.00 -0.37
N ILE A 77 -1.31 -7.10 0.56
CA ILE A 77 -0.31 -6.25 1.23
C ILE A 77 0.76 -7.12 1.89
N SER A 78 0.34 -8.12 2.67
CA SER A 78 1.25 -9.02 3.39
C SER A 78 2.13 -9.83 2.44
N LYS A 79 1.57 -10.32 1.33
CA LYS A 79 2.31 -11.01 0.27
C LYS A 79 3.37 -10.09 -0.36
N GLY A 80 3.03 -8.83 -0.63
CA GLY A 80 4.00 -7.85 -1.13
C GLY A 80 5.15 -7.62 -0.14
N ILE A 81 4.86 -7.55 1.16
CA ILE A 81 5.87 -7.45 2.22
C ILE A 81 6.77 -8.70 2.23
N GLU A 82 6.18 -9.91 2.18
CA GLU A 82 6.91 -11.18 2.20
C GLU A 82 7.82 -11.33 0.97
N GLU A 83 7.32 -11.03 -0.22
CA GLU A 83 8.09 -11.13 -1.46
C GLU A 83 9.26 -10.13 -1.48
N GLU A 84 9.05 -8.89 -1.04
CA GLU A 84 10.16 -7.92 -0.96
C GLU A 84 11.13 -8.28 0.16
N ALA A 85 10.67 -8.82 1.29
CA ALA A 85 11.53 -9.36 2.34
C ALA A 85 12.40 -10.51 1.81
N ALA A 86 11.83 -11.41 1.01
CA ALA A 86 12.59 -12.50 0.38
C ALA A 86 13.67 -11.98 -0.57
N ARG A 87 13.41 -10.90 -1.34
CA ARG A 87 14.40 -10.21 -2.17
C ARG A 87 15.52 -9.56 -1.33
N LEU A 88 15.21 -9.21 -0.10
CA LEU A 88 16.12 -8.59 0.86
C LEU A 88 16.81 -9.59 1.80
N ALA A 89 16.55 -10.90 1.69
CA ALA A 89 17.13 -11.93 2.57
C ALA A 89 18.65 -11.91 2.56
N ASP A 90 19.29 -11.75 1.39
CA ASP A 90 20.74 -11.62 1.25
C ASP A 90 21.31 -10.37 1.96
N TYR A 91 20.45 -9.46 2.38
CA TYR A 91 20.78 -8.25 3.13
C TYR A 91 20.52 -8.37 4.63
N ASN A 92 20.37 -9.60 5.14
CA ASN A 92 20.15 -9.94 6.53
C ASN A 92 18.86 -9.29 7.10
N VAL A 93 17.78 -9.41 6.35
CA VAL A 93 16.44 -8.92 6.70
C VAL A 93 15.54 -10.10 7.01
N GLU A 94 14.85 -10.05 8.14
CA GLU A 94 13.86 -11.03 8.57
C GLU A 94 12.54 -10.34 8.91
N THR A 95 11.44 -11.04 8.75
CA THR A 95 10.09 -10.55 9.09
C THR A 95 9.41 -11.43 10.13
N GLU A 96 8.67 -10.80 11.02
CA GLU A 96 7.82 -11.47 12.01
C GLU A 96 6.37 -10.98 11.88
N PHE A 97 5.47 -11.84 11.40
CA PHE A 97 4.05 -11.52 11.26
C PHE A 97 3.27 -11.79 12.54
N ARG A 98 2.43 -10.84 12.92
CA ARG A 98 1.39 -10.93 13.95
C ARG A 98 0.03 -10.72 13.30
N TRP A 99 -0.69 -11.80 13.13
CA TRP A 99 -2.03 -11.77 12.57
C TRP A 99 -3.06 -11.57 13.66
N VAL A 100 -3.92 -10.57 13.49
CA VAL A 100 -5.09 -10.34 14.35
C VAL A 100 -6.36 -10.80 13.64
N SER A 101 -7.25 -11.43 14.38
CA SER A 101 -8.54 -11.90 13.85
C SER A 101 -9.56 -10.78 13.81
N ASN A 102 -9.55 -9.92 14.82
CA ASN A 102 -10.42 -8.76 14.91
C ASN A 102 -9.57 -7.48 15.07
N PRO A 103 -9.42 -6.68 14.01
CA PRO A 103 -8.62 -5.44 14.04
C PRO A 103 -9.24 -4.32 14.90
N ARG A 104 -10.46 -4.52 15.42
CA ARG A 104 -11.12 -3.61 16.36
C ARG A 104 -10.96 -4.04 17.81
N SER A 105 -10.37 -5.20 18.07
CA SER A 105 -10.10 -5.73 19.41
C SER A 105 -8.81 -5.14 19.99
N ASP A 106 -8.93 -4.25 20.96
CA ASP A 106 -7.77 -3.65 21.64
C ASP A 106 -6.85 -4.72 22.21
N MET A 107 -7.41 -5.75 22.83
CA MET A 107 -6.65 -6.85 23.42
C MET A 107 -5.79 -7.60 22.38
N GLU A 108 -6.33 -7.92 21.20
CA GLU A 108 -5.57 -8.63 20.16
C GLU A 108 -4.46 -7.75 19.59
N VAL A 109 -4.78 -6.50 19.24
CA VAL A 109 -3.83 -5.58 18.61
C VAL A 109 -2.71 -5.19 19.58
N GLU A 110 -3.04 -4.83 20.83
CA GLU A 110 -2.04 -4.52 21.85
C GLU A 110 -1.15 -5.73 22.18
N THR A 111 -1.73 -6.94 22.22
CA THR A 111 -0.95 -8.18 22.39
C THR A 111 0.04 -8.36 21.26
N ALA A 112 -0.37 -8.12 20.00
CA ALA A 112 0.50 -8.20 18.84
C ALA A 112 1.64 -7.17 18.90
N ILE A 113 1.33 -5.92 19.24
CA ILE A 113 2.31 -4.84 19.41
C ILE A 113 3.30 -5.18 20.54
N CYS A 114 2.81 -5.62 21.69
CA CYS A 114 3.65 -6.00 22.84
C CYS A 114 4.59 -7.17 22.50
N ALA A 115 4.12 -8.16 21.74
CA ALA A 115 4.93 -9.29 21.32
C ALA A 115 6.10 -8.84 20.42
N LEU A 116 5.85 -7.99 19.43
CA LEU A 116 6.90 -7.44 18.55
C LEU A 116 7.93 -6.63 19.35
N LYS A 117 7.46 -5.79 20.27
CA LYS A 117 8.34 -5.05 21.18
C LYS A 117 9.24 -5.98 22.00
N LYS A 118 8.67 -7.04 22.58
CA LYS A 118 9.42 -8.04 23.39
C LYS A 118 10.50 -8.74 22.56
N ASN A 119 10.24 -8.95 21.27
CA ASN A 119 11.16 -9.60 20.35
C ASN A 119 12.20 -8.63 19.75
N ASN A 120 12.25 -7.37 20.24
CA ASN A 120 13.21 -6.34 19.84
C ASN A 120 13.28 -6.13 18.32
N VAL A 121 12.12 -6.02 17.65
CA VAL A 121 12.09 -5.73 16.22
C VAL A 121 12.71 -4.37 15.92
N SER A 122 13.34 -4.24 14.76
CA SER A 122 14.00 -3.01 14.30
C SER A 122 13.03 -1.93 13.83
N ALA A 123 11.85 -2.33 13.37
CA ALA A 123 10.75 -1.47 12.94
C ALA A 123 9.44 -2.27 12.91
N VAL A 124 8.31 -1.58 12.81
CA VAL A 124 6.98 -2.19 12.65
C VAL A 124 6.31 -1.66 11.38
N LEU A 125 5.78 -2.58 10.56
CA LEU A 125 4.79 -2.30 9.51
C LEU A 125 3.40 -2.59 10.09
N PHE A 126 2.55 -1.57 10.17
CA PHE A 126 1.21 -1.69 10.75
C PHE A 126 0.15 -1.62 9.65
N CYS A 127 -0.44 -2.77 9.30
CA CYS A 127 -1.30 -2.96 8.13
C CYS A 127 -2.78 -3.14 8.52
N LEU A 128 -3.29 -2.30 9.44
CA LEU A 128 -4.69 -2.32 9.85
C LEU A 128 -5.37 -1.02 9.44
N ALA A 129 -6.53 -1.11 8.77
CA ALA A 129 -7.34 0.06 8.41
C ALA A 129 -7.79 0.89 9.64
N THR A 130 -7.81 0.27 10.82
CA THR A 130 -8.12 0.91 12.10
C THR A 130 -6.91 1.58 12.77
N ALA A 131 -5.84 1.87 12.04
CA ALA A 131 -4.57 2.40 12.57
C ALA A 131 -4.75 3.66 13.44
N GLU A 132 -5.66 4.56 13.06
CA GLU A 132 -5.96 5.79 13.82
C GLU A 132 -6.33 5.48 15.29
N LYS A 133 -7.09 4.42 15.53
CA LYS A 133 -7.47 3.98 16.88
C LYS A 133 -6.24 3.64 17.75
N TYR A 134 -5.17 3.18 17.15
CA TYR A 134 -3.95 2.71 17.82
C TYR A 134 -2.80 3.72 17.75
N ALA A 135 -3.04 4.94 17.28
CA ALA A 135 -2.03 5.98 17.11
C ALA A 135 -1.16 6.20 18.36
N ASN A 136 -1.78 6.23 19.56
CA ASN A 136 -1.04 6.40 20.80
C ASN A 136 -0.09 5.22 21.10
N ALA A 137 -0.55 3.98 20.89
CA ALA A 137 0.28 2.79 21.12
C ALA A 137 1.46 2.72 20.15
N LEU A 138 1.23 3.12 18.88
CA LEU A 138 2.25 3.16 17.84
C LEU A 138 3.26 4.31 18.08
N ASN A 139 2.82 5.46 18.59
CA ASN A 139 3.70 6.55 19.01
C ASN A 139 4.63 6.11 20.14
N VAL A 140 4.10 5.36 21.12
CA VAL A 140 4.93 4.80 22.22
C VAL A 140 6.03 3.88 21.70
N LEU A 141 5.78 3.08 20.63
CA LEU A 141 6.83 2.28 19.99
C LEU A 141 7.91 3.18 19.36
N THR A 142 7.50 4.19 18.64
CA THR A 142 8.41 5.14 17.97
C THR A 142 9.27 5.90 18.98
N ASP A 143 8.69 6.38 20.07
CA ASP A 143 9.39 7.05 21.18
C ASP A 143 10.41 6.15 21.87
N GLN A 144 10.19 4.84 21.83
CA GLN A 144 11.11 3.81 22.37
C GLN A 144 12.16 3.37 21.34
N GLY A 145 12.25 4.03 20.19
CA GLY A 145 13.24 3.74 19.15
C GLY A 145 12.85 2.59 18.22
N ILE A 146 11.58 2.16 18.21
CA ILE A 146 11.02 1.19 17.26
C ILE A 146 10.13 1.96 16.27
N PRO A 147 10.70 2.43 15.15
CA PRO A 147 9.94 3.21 14.16
C PRO A 147 8.81 2.39 13.56
N THR A 148 7.68 3.06 13.35
CA THR A 148 6.48 2.43 12.80
C THR A 148 6.08 3.09 11.49
N VAL A 149 5.69 2.28 10.50
CA VAL A 149 5.12 2.71 9.22
C VAL A 149 3.73 2.12 9.07
N VAL A 150 2.76 2.95 8.77
CA VAL A 150 1.39 2.52 8.50
C VAL A 150 1.26 2.13 7.02
N VAL A 151 0.58 1.03 6.73
CA VAL A 151 0.42 0.52 5.35
C VAL A 151 -1.06 0.32 5.04
N GLY A 152 -1.48 0.80 3.89
CA GLY A 152 -2.86 0.71 3.42
C GLY A 152 -3.77 1.84 3.87
N THR A 153 -3.36 2.59 4.88
CA THR A 153 -4.03 3.78 5.41
C THR A 153 -2.99 4.77 5.97
N SER A 154 -3.45 5.86 6.57
CA SER A 154 -2.60 6.79 7.31
C SER A 154 -3.25 7.22 8.63
N ILE A 155 -2.42 7.77 9.51
CA ILE A 155 -2.86 8.40 10.76
C ILE A 155 -2.67 9.90 10.60
N GLY A 156 -3.77 10.65 10.68
CA GLY A 156 -3.76 12.11 10.55
C GLY A 156 -3.43 12.85 11.86
N GLY A 157 -3.27 14.17 11.77
CA GLY A 157 -3.16 15.06 12.93
C GLY A 157 -1.79 15.09 13.62
N ARG A 158 -1.80 15.41 14.92
CA ARG A 158 -0.58 15.41 15.75
C ARG A 158 -0.13 13.97 15.99
N GLY A 159 1.02 13.62 15.49
CA GLY A 159 1.56 12.24 15.55
C GLY A 159 1.47 11.52 14.21
N CYS A 160 1.45 12.29 13.13
CA CYS A 160 1.54 11.75 11.77
C CYS A 160 2.69 10.73 11.70
N MET A 161 2.35 9.51 11.38
CA MET A 161 3.33 8.44 11.15
C MET A 161 3.62 8.31 9.67
N PRO A 162 4.85 7.92 9.30
CA PRO A 162 5.12 7.54 7.93
C PRO A 162 4.09 6.53 7.42
N ALA A 163 3.56 6.78 6.23
CA ALA A 163 2.54 5.94 5.64
C ALA A 163 2.85 5.55 4.19
N VAL A 164 2.45 4.34 3.80
CA VAL A 164 2.41 3.89 2.41
C VAL A 164 0.99 3.45 2.11
N ARG A 165 0.30 4.18 1.25
CA ARG A 165 -1.12 3.95 0.96
C ARG A 165 -1.50 4.29 -0.48
N LEU A 166 -2.69 3.91 -0.88
CA LEU A 166 -3.27 4.36 -2.13
C LEU A 166 -3.43 5.90 -2.14
N ASN A 167 -3.20 6.53 -3.29
CA ASN A 167 -3.75 7.86 -3.55
C ASN A 167 -5.26 7.72 -3.79
N ALA A 168 -6.02 7.70 -2.69
CA ALA A 168 -7.46 7.44 -2.73
C ALA A 168 -8.25 8.59 -3.40
N ASN A 169 -7.78 9.82 -3.24
CA ASN A 169 -8.38 10.96 -3.93
C ASN A 169 -8.22 10.81 -5.46
N ALA A 170 -7.03 10.48 -5.95
CA ALA A 170 -6.80 10.20 -7.37
C ALA A 170 -7.61 8.98 -7.87
N ALA A 171 -7.89 7.99 -7.01
CA ALA A 171 -8.75 6.86 -7.33
C ALA A 171 -10.21 7.31 -7.59
N GLY A 172 -10.69 8.26 -6.80
CA GLY A 172 -11.99 8.90 -7.02
C GLY A 172 -12.05 9.66 -8.34
N HIS A 173 -11.05 10.51 -8.62
CA HIS A 173 -10.95 11.22 -9.91
C HIS A 173 -10.93 10.27 -11.10
N LEU A 174 -10.10 9.22 -11.04
CA LEU A 174 -9.99 8.22 -12.11
C LEU A 174 -11.33 7.49 -12.38
N ALA A 175 -12.06 7.15 -11.31
CA ALA A 175 -13.38 6.55 -11.43
C ALA A 175 -14.39 7.51 -12.07
N ALA A 176 -14.39 8.77 -11.69
CA ALA A 176 -15.29 9.79 -12.22
C ALA A 176 -14.99 10.09 -13.70
N GLU A 177 -13.72 10.26 -14.06
CA GLU A 177 -13.29 10.47 -15.44
C GLU A 177 -13.77 9.32 -16.33
N PHE A 178 -13.48 8.08 -15.94
CA PHE A 178 -13.93 6.90 -16.70
C PHE A 178 -15.45 6.79 -16.74
N MET A 179 -16.16 7.07 -15.63
CA MET A 179 -17.62 7.10 -15.58
C MET A 179 -18.20 8.11 -16.60
N CYS A 180 -17.58 9.26 -16.75
CA CYS A 180 -18.00 10.28 -17.71
C CYS A 180 -17.87 9.82 -19.17
N HIS A 181 -16.95 8.92 -19.47
CA HIS A 181 -16.78 8.36 -20.84
C HIS A 181 -17.81 7.27 -21.16
N ILE A 182 -18.28 6.52 -20.17
CA ILE A 182 -19.15 5.35 -20.41
C ILE A 182 -20.63 5.61 -20.11
N VAL A 183 -20.97 6.69 -19.41
CA VAL A 183 -22.36 7.08 -19.07
C VAL A 183 -22.80 8.29 -19.90
N PRO A 184 -23.93 8.24 -20.61
CA PRO A 184 -24.47 9.38 -21.35
C PRO A 184 -24.65 10.63 -20.48
N LYS A 185 -24.50 11.83 -21.07
CA LYS A 185 -24.51 13.11 -20.33
C LYS A 185 -25.86 13.42 -19.66
N ASP A 186 -26.95 12.95 -20.21
CA ASP A 186 -28.31 13.12 -19.70
C ASP A 186 -28.64 12.17 -18.54
N LYS A 187 -27.81 11.17 -18.29
CA LYS A 187 -27.94 10.24 -17.18
C LYS A 187 -27.26 10.74 -15.92
N THR A 188 -27.74 10.24 -14.77
CA THR A 188 -27.17 10.53 -13.46
C THR A 188 -26.31 9.37 -12.96
N THR A 189 -25.45 9.65 -11.97
CA THR A 189 -24.62 8.64 -11.33
C THR A 189 -24.81 8.63 -9.82
N ALA A 190 -24.33 7.58 -9.16
CA ALA A 190 -24.28 7.45 -7.72
C ALA A 190 -22.93 6.92 -7.29
N ILE A 191 -22.52 7.20 -6.04
CA ILE A 191 -21.37 6.58 -5.41
C ILE A 191 -21.83 5.80 -4.17
N PHE A 192 -21.33 4.57 -4.03
CA PHE A 192 -21.43 3.74 -2.84
C PHE A 192 -20.06 3.69 -2.18
N THR A 193 -19.99 4.16 -0.94
CA THR A 193 -18.76 4.21 -0.14
C THR A 193 -18.86 3.29 1.07
N GLY A 194 -17.72 2.95 1.68
CA GLY A 194 -17.67 2.19 2.93
C GLY A 194 -17.93 3.05 4.15
N ASN A 195 -17.21 2.80 5.24
CA ASN A 195 -17.26 3.63 6.43
C ASN A 195 -16.47 4.94 6.19
N LYS A 196 -17.15 6.08 6.27
CA LYS A 196 -16.57 7.42 6.04
C LYS A 196 -15.58 7.88 7.12
N ASP A 197 -15.56 7.21 8.27
CA ASP A 197 -14.55 7.48 9.30
C ASP A 197 -13.15 7.00 8.85
N LEU A 198 -13.07 6.15 7.81
CA LEU A 198 -11.82 5.75 7.20
C LEU A 198 -11.43 6.75 6.09
N LEU A 199 -10.23 7.29 6.21
CA LEU A 199 -9.71 8.33 5.31
C LEU A 199 -9.79 7.92 3.83
N GLU A 200 -9.49 6.66 3.51
CA GLU A 200 -9.51 6.16 2.14
C GLU A 200 -10.88 6.23 1.49
N HIS A 201 -11.95 6.05 2.26
CA HIS A 201 -13.32 6.13 1.74
C HIS A 201 -13.73 7.57 1.50
N SER A 202 -13.45 8.47 2.45
CA SER A 202 -13.74 9.89 2.30
C SER A 202 -12.91 10.55 1.19
N ASP A 203 -11.63 10.16 1.03
CA ASP A 203 -10.76 10.66 -0.05
C ASP A 203 -11.26 10.20 -1.43
N LYS A 204 -11.68 8.93 -1.60
CA LYS A 204 -12.27 8.43 -2.85
C LYS A 204 -13.58 9.17 -3.19
N GLU A 205 -14.42 9.39 -2.18
CA GLU A 205 -15.66 10.16 -2.34
C GLU A 205 -15.37 11.56 -2.82
N ASN A 206 -14.47 12.28 -2.14
CA ASN A 206 -14.12 13.66 -2.47
C ASN A 206 -13.58 13.75 -3.91
N GLY A 207 -12.61 12.91 -4.28
CA GLY A 207 -12.06 12.90 -5.63
C GLY A 207 -13.12 12.62 -6.71
N TYR A 208 -14.06 11.69 -6.44
CA TYR A 208 -15.15 11.39 -7.36
C TYR A 208 -16.11 12.57 -7.53
N LEU A 209 -16.53 13.19 -6.43
CA LEU A 209 -17.46 14.31 -6.46
C LEU A 209 -16.83 15.56 -7.11
N ASP A 210 -15.57 15.84 -6.81
CA ASP A 210 -14.86 16.97 -7.38
C ASP A 210 -14.75 16.84 -8.90
N GLU A 211 -14.33 15.68 -9.43
CA GLU A 211 -14.24 15.44 -10.86
C GLU A 211 -15.62 15.50 -11.54
N MET A 212 -16.62 14.87 -10.96
CA MET A 212 -18.00 14.91 -11.48
C MET A 212 -18.52 16.34 -11.56
N ASN A 213 -18.20 17.19 -10.57
CA ASN A 213 -18.57 18.60 -10.57
C ASN A 213 -17.84 19.37 -11.68
N VAL A 214 -16.54 19.17 -11.84
CA VAL A 214 -15.73 19.77 -12.92
C VAL A 214 -16.27 19.38 -14.30
N MET A 215 -16.67 18.12 -14.47
CA MET A 215 -17.22 17.59 -15.73
C MET A 215 -18.71 17.94 -15.94
N GLY A 216 -19.32 18.70 -15.01
CA GLY A 216 -20.73 19.10 -15.09
C GLY A 216 -21.71 17.92 -15.05
N ARG A 217 -21.36 16.85 -14.33
CA ARG A 217 -22.14 15.60 -14.22
C ARG A 217 -22.96 15.59 -12.94
N ARG A 218 -24.15 15.02 -13.00
CA ARG A 218 -25.05 14.95 -11.86
C ARG A 218 -24.88 13.66 -11.08
N VAL A 219 -24.49 13.77 -9.81
CA VAL A 219 -24.48 12.68 -8.83
C VAL A 219 -25.76 12.77 -7.98
N VAL A 220 -26.55 11.69 -7.89
CA VAL A 220 -27.82 11.67 -7.14
C VAL A 220 -27.60 11.53 -5.65
N GLY A 221 -26.41 11.09 -5.23
CA GLY A 221 -26.01 11.01 -3.83
C GLY A 221 -24.85 10.09 -3.57
N VAL A 222 -24.39 10.17 -2.33
CA VAL A 222 -23.39 9.29 -1.73
C VAL A 222 -24.12 8.37 -0.76
N PHE A 223 -23.84 7.08 -0.86
CA PHE A 223 -24.53 6.04 -0.09
C PHE A 223 -23.50 5.24 0.70
N GLU A 224 -23.50 5.46 2.00
CA GLU A 224 -22.57 4.82 2.93
C GLU A 224 -23.06 3.42 3.29
N THR A 225 -22.25 2.41 2.99
CA THR A 225 -22.58 0.99 3.16
C THR A 225 -21.99 0.38 4.43
N GLN A 226 -21.13 1.10 5.15
CA GLN A 226 -20.40 0.62 6.32
C GLN A 226 -19.60 -0.69 6.04
N ASP A 227 -19.27 -0.95 4.77
CA ASP A 227 -18.71 -2.20 4.26
C ASP A 227 -19.58 -3.45 4.52
N ASP A 228 -20.88 -3.23 4.84
CA ASP A 228 -21.87 -4.26 5.07
C ASP A 228 -22.58 -4.61 3.74
N PRO A 229 -22.50 -5.87 3.27
CA PRO A 229 -23.13 -6.28 2.02
C PRO A 229 -24.65 -6.25 2.06
N GLU A 230 -25.29 -6.51 3.21
CA GLU A 230 -26.75 -6.44 3.31
C GLU A 230 -27.24 -5.00 3.17
N LEU A 231 -26.59 -4.07 3.85
CA LEU A 231 -26.88 -2.65 3.72
C LEU A 231 -26.62 -2.16 2.29
N ALA A 232 -25.51 -2.59 1.67
CA ALA A 232 -25.19 -2.25 0.28
C ALA A 232 -26.29 -2.72 -0.69
N TYR A 233 -26.79 -3.95 -0.52
CA TYR A 233 -27.90 -4.49 -1.32
C TYR A 233 -29.19 -3.67 -1.15
N LEU A 234 -29.58 -3.39 0.10
CA LEU A 234 -30.79 -2.63 0.40
C LEU A 234 -30.72 -1.21 -0.18
N LEU A 235 -29.58 -0.56 -0.04
CA LEU A 235 -29.35 0.77 -0.61
C LEU A 235 -29.38 0.72 -2.14
N ALA A 236 -28.71 -0.24 -2.76
CA ALA A 236 -28.71 -0.41 -4.22
C ALA A 236 -30.13 -0.59 -4.75
N LYS A 237 -30.91 -1.50 -4.18
CA LYS A 237 -32.30 -1.75 -4.56
C LYS A 237 -33.17 -0.49 -4.46
N LYS A 238 -33.04 0.23 -3.35
CA LYS A 238 -33.75 1.49 -3.11
C LYS A 238 -33.40 2.56 -4.15
N ILE A 239 -32.11 2.75 -4.43
CA ILE A 239 -31.61 3.82 -5.30
C ILE A 239 -31.92 3.51 -6.77
N ILE A 240 -31.73 2.28 -7.22
CA ILE A 240 -32.07 1.83 -8.58
C ILE A 240 -33.58 1.99 -8.82
N GLY A 241 -34.40 1.62 -7.86
CA GLY A 241 -35.87 1.78 -7.96
C GLY A 241 -36.32 3.25 -7.92
N LYS A 242 -35.62 4.11 -7.19
CA LYS A 242 -36.01 5.54 -7.03
C LYS A 242 -35.61 6.39 -8.24
N TYR A 243 -34.45 6.13 -8.84
CA TYR A 243 -33.88 6.97 -9.89
C TYR A 243 -33.91 6.29 -11.25
N ALA A 244 -35.04 6.45 -11.98
CA ALA A 244 -35.22 5.86 -13.32
C ALA A 244 -34.11 6.32 -14.32
N ASN A 245 -33.55 7.51 -14.12
CA ASN A 245 -32.49 8.08 -14.97
C ASN A 245 -31.07 7.74 -14.49
N LEU A 246 -30.91 6.81 -13.53
CA LEU A 246 -29.62 6.35 -13.08
C LEU A 246 -28.92 5.56 -14.20
N GLY A 247 -27.75 6.01 -14.62
CA GLY A 247 -26.94 5.40 -15.68
C GLY A 247 -25.59 4.87 -15.23
N GLY A 248 -25.14 5.22 -14.01
CA GLY A 248 -23.85 4.72 -13.50
C GLY A 248 -23.77 4.68 -11.98
N ILE A 249 -23.01 3.70 -11.48
CA ILE A 249 -22.69 3.55 -10.04
C ILE A 249 -21.19 3.31 -9.90
N TYR A 250 -20.51 4.14 -9.10
CA TYR A 250 -19.18 3.83 -8.59
C TYR A 250 -19.28 3.19 -7.21
N VAL A 251 -18.75 1.99 -7.07
CA VAL A 251 -18.68 1.28 -5.80
C VAL A 251 -17.24 1.37 -5.27
N ALA A 252 -17.02 2.35 -4.40
CA ALA A 252 -15.70 2.70 -3.84
C ALA A 252 -15.30 1.83 -2.64
N THR A 253 -15.95 0.69 -2.45
CA THR A 253 -15.82 -0.26 -1.33
C THR A 253 -15.83 -1.70 -1.81
N CYS A 254 -15.59 -2.66 -0.92
CA CYS A 254 -15.57 -4.09 -1.21
C CYS A 254 -16.93 -4.67 -1.70
N ASN A 255 -18.04 -3.91 -1.61
CA ASN A 255 -19.39 -4.37 -1.91
C ASN A 255 -19.75 -4.36 -3.42
N SER A 256 -18.76 -4.32 -4.32
CA SER A 256 -18.97 -4.24 -5.77
C SER A 256 -19.84 -5.38 -6.31
N ILE A 257 -19.65 -6.60 -5.80
CA ILE A 257 -20.40 -7.77 -6.24
C ILE A 257 -21.87 -7.66 -5.85
N THR A 258 -22.14 -7.29 -4.60
CA THR A 258 -23.51 -7.13 -4.07
C THR A 258 -24.31 -6.12 -4.87
N VAL A 259 -23.69 -5.00 -5.26
CA VAL A 259 -24.35 -3.98 -6.10
C VAL A 259 -24.61 -4.53 -7.51
N CYS A 260 -23.66 -5.28 -8.09
CA CYS A 260 -23.85 -5.93 -9.39
C CYS A 260 -25.00 -6.96 -9.35
N ASP A 261 -25.06 -7.81 -8.33
CA ASP A 261 -26.12 -8.80 -8.16
C ASP A 261 -27.49 -8.13 -8.10
N CYS A 262 -27.61 -7.04 -7.34
CA CYS A 262 -28.85 -6.26 -7.27
C CYS A 262 -29.26 -5.67 -8.63
N ILE A 263 -28.31 -5.18 -9.43
CA ILE A 263 -28.56 -4.65 -10.77
C ILE A 263 -29.05 -5.77 -11.72
N GLU A 264 -28.45 -6.97 -11.64
CA GLU A 264 -28.88 -8.13 -12.42
C GLU A 264 -30.30 -8.58 -12.03
N GLU A 265 -30.58 -8.72 -10.75
CA GLU A 265 -31.92 -9.10 -10.24
C GLU A 265 -33.02 -8.10 -10.63
N MET A 266 -32.67 -6.81 -10.69
CA MET A 266 -33.62 -5.76 -11.12
C MET A 266 -33.72 -5.63 -12.65
N GLY A 267 -33.01 -6.47 -13.42
CA GLY A 267 -33.05 -6.45 -14.88
C GLY A 267 -32.44 -5.19 -15.52
N ARG A 268 -31.55 -4.47 -14.78
CA ARG A 268 -30.96 -3.19 -15.24
C ARG A 268 -29.51 -3.35 -15.75
N SER A 269 -29.07 -4.60 -15.96
CA SER A 269 -27.76 -4.89 -16.54
C SER A 269 -27.60 -4.25 -17.93
N GLY A 270 -26.45 -3.62 -18.15
CA GLY A 270 -26.18 -2.86 -19.38
C GLY A 270 -26.75 -1.46 -19.44
N GLU A 271 -27.85 -1.16 -18.72
CA GLU A 271 -28.38 0.21 -18.59
C GLU A 271 -27.59 1.01 -17.53
N ILE A 272 -27.28 0.39 -16.40
CA ILE A 272 -26.48 0.99 -15.33
C ILE A 272 -25.06 0.49 -15.48
N LYS A 273 -24.11 1.41 -15.69
CA LYS A 273 -22.69 1.12 -15.76
C LYS A 273 -22.09 1.06 -14.35
N VAL A 274 -21.30 0.03 -14.06
CA VAL A 274 -20.66 -0.16 -12.76
C VAL A 274 -19.16 -0.04 -12.89
N ILE A 275 -18.58 0.78 -12.03
CA ILE A 275 -17.15 0.79 -11.74
C ILE A 275 -16.99 0.25 -10.33
N GLY A 276 -16.24 -0.82 -10.16
CA GLY A 276 -16.00 -1.45 -8.88
C GLY A 276 -14.65 -1.09 -8.27
N THR A 277 -14.38 -1.70 -7.13
CA THR A 277 -13.11 -1.68 -6.41
C THR A 277 -12.71 -3.12 -6.13
N ASP A 278 -11.41 -3.37 -6.05
CA ASP A 278 -10.77 -4.67 -5.78
C ASP A 278 -10.97 -5.75 -6.87
N ILE A 279 -9.90 -6.51 -7.07
CA ILE A 279 -9.87 -7.62 -8.03
C ILE A 279 -9.93 -8.94 -7.26
N ASN A 280 -10.95 -9.73 -7.56
CA ASN A 280 -11.12 -11.09 -7.08
C ASN A 280 -11.87 -11.91 -8.13
N PRO A 281 -11.95 -13.25 -8.02
CA PRO A 281 -12.61 -14.09 -9.02
C PRO A 281 -14.06 -13.68 -9.33
N SER A 282 -14.77 -13.14 -8.35
CA SER A 282 -16.17 -12.71 -8.52
C SER A 282 -16.27 -11.39 -9.30
N THR A 283 -15.41 -10.39 -9.03
CA THR A 283 -15.37 -9.13 -9.79
C THR A 283 -14.90 -9.38 -11.22
N VAL A 284 -13.93 -10.27 -11.42
CA VAL A 284 -13.48 -10.73 -12.75
C VAL A 284 -14.67 -11.31 -13.53
N SER A 285 -15.45 -12.22 -12.93
CA SER A 285 -16.65 -12.81 -13.56
C SER A 285 -17.68 -11.74 -13.95
N LYS A 286 -17.92 -10.72 -13.12
CA LYS A 286 -18.86 -9.62 -13.44
C LYS A 286 -18.35 -8.77 -14.60
N MET A 287 -17.03 -8.56 -14.72
CA MET A 287 -16.43 -7.86 -15.86
C MET A 287 -16.54 -8.69 -17.15
N GLU A 288 -16.28 -10.00 -17.09
CA GLU A 288 -16.40 -10.89 -18.25
C GLU A 288 -17.83 -10.91 -18.80
N LYS A 289 -18.83 -10.92 -17.92
CA LYS A 289 -20.26 -10.85 -18.25
C LYS A 289 -20.73 -9.46 -18.70
N GLY A 290 -19.89 -8.41 -18.56
CA GLY A 290 -20.22 -7.05 -18.93
C GLY A 290 -21.17 -6.34 -17.95
N VAL A 291 -21.42 -6.88 -16.78
CA VAL A 291 -22.19 -6.23 -15.70
C VAL A 291 -21.36 -5.10 -15.08
N MET A 292 -20.06 -5.31 -14.91
CA MET A 292 -19.10 -4.31 -14.45
C MET A 292 -18.21 -3.87 -15.61
N GLN A 293 -17.99 -2.57 -15.80
CA GLN A 293 -17.23 -2.00 -16.91
C GLN A 293 -15.77 -1.75 -16.60
N GLY A 294 -15.44 -1.59 -15.34
CA GLY A 294 -14.07 -1.37 -14.90
C GLY A 294 -13.91 -1.51 -13.39
N ILE A 295 -12.68 -1.62 -12.97
CA ILE A 295 -12.28 -1.69 -11.55
C ILE A 295 -11.21 -0.63 -11.32
N ILE A 296 -11.32 0.12 -10.23
CA ILE A 296 -10.23 0.95 -9.71
C ILE A 296 -9.41 0.07 -8.76
N TYR A 297 -8.29 -0.43 -9.28
CA TYR A 297 -7.40 -1.31 -8.54
C TYR A 297 -6.47 -0.52 -7.65
N GLN A 298 -6.39 -0.93 -6.40
CA GLN A 298 -5.67 -0.24 -5.34
C GLN A 298 -4.20 -0.68 -5.23
N SER A 299 -3.78 -1.69 -5.99
CA SER A 299 -2.41 -2.26 -5.98
C SER A 299 -1.90 -2.61 -4.57
N PRO A 300 -2.64 -3.39 -3.77
CA PRO A 300 -2.28 -3.66 -2.36
C PRO A 300 -0.94 -4.37 -2.23
N LYS A 301 -0.62 -5.31 -3.11
CA LYS A 301 0.69 -5.98 -3.14
C LYS A 301 1.83 -4.97 -3.31
N LEU A 302 1.71 -4.04 -4.25
CA LEU A 302 2.71 -2.98 -4.48
C LEU A 302 2.86 -2.06 -3.24
N GLN A 303 1.78 -1.78 -2.51
CA GLN A 303 1.86 -1.02 -1.25
C GLN A 303 2.74 -1.76 -0.24
N GLY A 304 2.57 -3.07 -0.09
CA GLY A 304 3.39 -3.91 0.78
C GLY A 304 4.88 -3.93 0.37
N GLU A 305 5.16 -4.11 -0.93
CA GLU A 305 6.52 -4.08 -1.47
C GLU A 305 7.20 -2.72 -1.22
N ILE A 306 6.51 -1.62 -1.49
CA ILE A 306 7.03 -0.26 -1.27
C ILE A 306 7.30 -0.02 0.22
N ALA A 307 6.37 -0.42 1.10
CA ALA A 307 6.52 -0.24 2.53
C ALA A 307 7.77 -0.96 3.06
N MET A 308 7.93 -2.23 2.71
CA MET A 308 9.09 -3.04 3.09
C MET A 308 10.40 -2.45 2.58
N ARG A 309 10.43 -2.07 1.30
CA ARG A 309 11.61 -1.45 0.67
C ARG A 309 11.96 -0.10 1.29
N THR A 310 10.96 0.70 1.66
CA THR A 310 11.14 2.01 2.28
C THR A 310 11.72 1.89 3.67
N VAL A 311 11.18 1.00 4.51
CA VAL A 311 11.71 0.72 5.86
C VAL A 311 13.14 0.18 5.78
N TYR A 312 13.42 -0.74 4.85
CA TYR A 312 14.78 -1.24 4.65
C TYR A 312 15.77 -0.12 4.31
N LYS A 313 15.44 0.75 3.34
CA LYS A 313 16.29 1.88 2.96
C LYS A 313 16.53 2.84 4.12
N TRP A 314 15.53 3.07 4.93
CA TRP A 314 15.64 3.91 6.11
C TRP A 314 16.61 3.30 7.13
N LEU A 315 16.40 2.04 7.53
CA LEU A 315 17.22 1.37 8.55
C LEU A 315 18.65 1.07 8.06
N ALA A 316 18.79 0.53 6.85
CA ALA A 316 20.06 0.03 6.33
C ALA A 316 20.90 1.10 5.63
N GLU A 317 20.25 2.01 4.89
CA GLU A 317 20.92 3.01 4.06
C GLU A 317 20.89 4.41 4.70
N ARG A 318 20.21 4.59 5.84
CA ARG A 318 20.03 5.86 6.56
C ARG A 318 19.41 6.95 5.68
N LYS A 319 18.56 6.56 4.75
CA LYS A 319 17.76 7.52 3.96
C LYS A 319 16.64 8.08 4.82
N GLU A 320 16.24 9.30 4.53
CA GLU A 320 15.07 9.88 5.17
C GLU A 320 13.83 9.03 4.89
N MET A 321 13.01 8.85 5.91
CA MET A 321 11.69 8.25 5.77
C MET A 321 10.74 9.35 5.30
N PRO A 322 10.10 9.20 4.14
CA PRO A 322 9.07 10.15 3.73
C PRO A 322 7.86 10.06 4.66
N ASP A 323 7.22 11.18 4.92
CA ASP A 323 6.01 11.22 5.73
C ASP A 323 4.89 10.38 5.10
N GLU A 324 4.80 10.41 3.78
CA GLU A 324 3.81 9.63 3.05
C GLU A 324 4.33 9.19 1.67
N VAL A 325 4.01 7.94 1.28
CA VAL A 325 4.21 7.41 -0.07
C VAL A 325 2.85 7.03 -0.64
N LEU A 326 2.42 7.77 -1.66
CA LEU A 326 1.16 7.53 -2.34
C LEU A 326 1.36 6.61 -3.55
N VAL A 327 0.65 5.48 -3.55
CA VAL A 327 0.61 4.53 -4.66
C VAL A 327 -0.50 4.95 -5.64
N ALA A 328 -0.17 5.04 -6.92
CA ALA A 328 -1.14 5.42 -7.94
C ALA A 328 -2.21 4.34 -8.13
N PRO A 329 -3.51 4.71 -8.23
CA PRO A 329 -4.56 3.79 -8.62
C PRO A 329 -4.40 3.36 -10.08
N GLN A 330 -4.94 2.19 -10.44
CA GLN A 330 -4.94 1.71 -11.81
C GLN A 330 -6.38 1.43 -12.26
N LEU A 331 -6.71 1.87 -13.48
CA LEU A 331 -7.96 1.48 -14.13
C LEU A 331 -7.78 0.12 -14.80
N VAL A 332 -8.54 -0.86 -14.34
CA VAL A 332 -8.57 -2.21 -14.89
C VAL A 332 -9.82 -2.39 -15.72
N LEU A 333 -9.60 -2.76 -16.96
CA LEU A 333 -10.63 -3.09 -17.94
C LEU A 333 -10.49 -4.56 -18.34
N LYS A 334 -11.50 -5.11 -19.01
CA LYS A 334 -11.45 -6.50 -19.51
C LYS A 334 -10.19 -6.80 -20.33
N SER A 335 -9.66 -5.82 -21.05
CA SER A 335 -8.49 -5.97 -21.92
C SER A 335 -7.15 -6.12 -21.19
N ASN A 336 -7.00 -5.55 -19.99
CA ASN A 336 -5.76 -5.62 -19.20
C ASN A 336 -5.89 -6.41 -17.89
N MET A 337 -7.07 -6.91 -17.58
CA MET A 337 -7.37 -7.62 -16.33
C MET A 337 -6.49 -8.86 -16.13
N THR A 338 -6.27 -9.64 -17.19
CA THR A 338 -5.45 -10.86 -17.11
C THR A 338 -4.00 -10.60 -16.76
N MET A 339 -3.46 -9.43 -17.14
CA MET A 339 -2.08 -9.05 -16.81
C MET A 339 -1.92 -8.75 -15.32
N ILE A 340 -2.96 -8.20 -14.68
CA ILE A 340 -2.93 -7.80 -13.27
C ILE A 340 -3.23 -9.00 -12.35
N VAL A 341 -4.11 -9.90 -12.77
CA VAL A 341 -4.46 -11.12 -12.01
C VAL A 341 -3.32 -12.15 -12.01
N SER A 342 -2.42 -12.11 -13.00
CA SER A 342 -1.28 -13.05 -13.13
C SER A 342 -0.01 -12.60 -12.41
N GLU A 343 0.04 -11.40 -11.84
CA GLU A 343 1.14 -10.87 -10.98
C GLU A 343 0.92 -11.22 -9.51
#